data_09edb15568bdec8ab93cf1a31ff676f3
#
_entry.id   09edb15568bdec8ab93cf1a31ff676f3
#
_cell.length_a   1.000
_cell.length_b   1.000
_cell.length_c   1.000
_cell.angle_alpha   90.00
_cell.angle_beta   90.00
_cell.angle_gamma   90.00
#
_symmetry.space_group_name_H-M   'P 1'
#
loop_
_entity.id
_entity.type
_entity.pdbx_description
1 polymer ?
#
loop_
_entity_poly.entity_id
_entity_poly.type
_entity_poly.pdbx_seq_one_letter_code
_entity_poly.pdbx_strand_id
1 'polypeptide(L)'
;MGGKVTCTLGEVKNRADFIIYWGGNPAECHPRHFSKYTITQKGKFIPEGRKGRTMITIDIRETPSAKAADIALIIKPGKDFELCTTMRALMKGQPVDEARVAEIGLSLDTIKDIVARMKRARFGVIFFGMGLSMTRGKHMNSAGILNIAAEMNAFTKFVCMPMRGHGNVTGADVVLRWTTGYPFGINLSRGYPRFNPGEFSTVDVLVRGDNDATLVLGADPGATMPQPAIDHLARTPTIVLDPKVTHTSRLARVHFTTAVSGISAPGTVYRMDEIPITLRPALKSPYATDEEIVNLIIAAVARKPGWRPAASAEMTEIA
;
A
#
# COMPACT_ATOMS: atom_id res chain seq x y z
N MET A 1 9.20 -0.18 -18.72
CA MET A 1 7.93 0.08 -18.00
C MET A 1 8.03 1.41 -17.29
N GLY A 2 7.06 2.30 -17.45
CA GLY A 2 6.99 3.55 -16.71
C GLY A 2 6.70 3.28 -15.22
N GLY A 3 7.08 4.22 -14.36
CA GLY A 3 6.70 4.21 -12.95
C GLY A 3 5.21 4.52 -12.74
N LYS A 4 4.83 4.76 -11.49
CA LYS A 4 3.48 5.23 -11.12
C LYS A 4 3.27 6.68 -11.56
N VAL A 5 2.05 7.03 -11.93
CA VAL A 5 1.63 8.43 -12.10
C VAL A 5 1.37 9.01 -10.71
N THR A 6 2.43 9.40 -10.02
CA THR A 6 2.40 9.84 -8.62
C THR A 6 3.23 11.10 -8.39
N CYS A 7 3.21 11.62 -7.17
CA CYS A 7 4.00 12.76 -6.72
C CYS A 7 4.36 12.61 -5.24
N THR A 8 5.13 13.54 -4.69
CA THR A 8 5.40 13.60 -3.26
C THR A 8 4.25 14.25 -2.48
N LEU A 9 4.12 13.94 -1.19
CA LEU A 9 3.17 14.66 -0.29
C LEU A 9 3.50 16.15 -0.16
N GLY A 10 4.77 16.52 -0.38
CA GLY A 10 5.19 17.92 -0.46
C GLY A 10 4.61 18.64 -1.68
N GLU A 11 4.52 17.98 -2.82
CA GLU A 11 3.85 18.52 -4.01
C GLU A 11 2.34 18.61 -3.81
N VAL A 12 1.72 17.59 -3.21
CA VAL A 12 0.29 17.65 -2.85
C VAL A 12 0.01 18.87 -1.98
N LYS A 13 0.79 19.07 -0.90
CA LYS A 13 0.65 20.23 -0.02
C LYS A 13 0.73 21.55 -0.78
N ASN A 14 1.68 21.67 -1.71
CA ASN A 14 1.97 22.93 -2.37
C ASN A 14 1.10 23.21 -3.60
N ARG A 15 0.56 22.20 -4.26
CA ARG A 15 -0.05 22.32 -5.60
C ARG A 15 -1.46 21.79 -5.71
N ALA A 16 -1.86 20.74 -4.94
CA ALA A 16 -3.14 20.06 -5.15
C ALA A 16 -4.32 20.92 -4.72
N ASP A 17 -5.14 21.32 -5.66
CA ASP A 17 -6.40 22.02 -5.46
C ASP A 17 -7.62 21.09 -5.55
N PHE A 18 -7.44 19.87 -6.05
CA PHE A 18 -8.48 18.87 -6.18
C PHE A 18 -8.01 17.51 -5.65
N ILE A 19 -8.71 16.99 -4.64
CA ILE A 19 -8.29 15.81 -3.90
C ILE A 19 -9.44 14.82 -3.80
N ILE A 20 -9.22 13.61 -4.29
CA ILE A 20 -10.15 12.49 -4.15
C ILE A 20 -9.56 11.47 -3.18
N TYR A 21 -10.35 11.04 -2.20
CA TYR A 21 -10.09 9.84 -1.41
C TYR A 21 -11.06 8.74 -1.83
N TRP A 22 -10.54 7.64 -2.36
CA TRP A 22 -11.33 6.54 -2.87
C TRP A 22 -11.05 5.25 -2.09
N GLY A 23 -12.08 4.72 -1.43
CA GLY A 23 -11.96 3.51 -0.60
C GLY A 23 -10.92 3.64 0.52
N GLY A 24 -10.74 4.84 1.04
CA GLY A 24 -9.82 5.18 2.11
C GLY A 24 -10.39 6.24 3.05
N ASN A 25 -10.22 6.05 4.37
CA ASN A 25 -10.70 6.94 5.40
C ASN A 25 -9.54 7.57 6.19
N PRO A 26 -8.85 8.58 5.61
CA PRO A 26 -7.66 9.17 6.24
C PRO A 26 -7.92 9.81 7.60
N ALA A 27 -9.14 10.23 7.90
CA ALA A 27 -9.46 10.76 9.23
C ALA A 27 -9.20 9.74 10.36
N GLU A 28 -9.33 8.44 10.07
CA GLU A 28 -9.05 7.35 11.00
C GLU A 28 -7.69 6.69 10.76
N CYS A 29 -7.39 6.31 9.51
CA CYS A 29 -6.20 5.51 9.21
C CYS A 29 -4.91 6.33 9.00
N HIS A 30 -5.03 7.63 8.69
CA HIS A 30 -3.89 8.54 8.47
C HIS A 30 -4.18 9.92 9.10
N PRO A 31 -4.31 10.04 10.43
CA PRO A 31 -4.88 11.22 11.08
C PRO A 31 -4.13 12.53 10.79
N ARG A 32 -2.85 12.47 10.45
CA ARG A 32 -2.06 13.67 10.08
C ARG A 32 -2.16 14.03 8.59
N HIS A 33 -2.84 13.24 7.78
CA HIS A 33 -2.92 13.45 6.33
C HIS A 33 -3.61 14.77 6.01
N PHE A 34 -4.78 15.03 6.59
CA PHE A 34 -5.53 16.26 6.41
C PHE A 34 -4.77 17.48 6.94
N SER A 35 -4.28 17.39 8.18
CA SER A 35 -3.67 18.51 8.88
C SER A 35 -2.27 18.86 8.37
N LYS A 36 -1.52 17.91 7.78
CA LYS A 36 -0.12 18.12 7.43
C LYS A 36 0.13 18.25 5.92
N TYR A 37 -0.66 17.56 5.08
CA TYR A 37 -0.31 17.43 3.68
C TYR A 37 -1.41 17.83 2.70
N THR A 38 -2.69 17.57 3.00
CA THR A 38 -3.70 17.57 1.94
C THR A 38 -4.75 18.67 2.05
N ILE A 39 -5.37 18.84 3.20
CA ILE A 39 -6.61 19.65 3.27
C ILE A 39 -6.40 21.02 3.91
N THR A 40 -5.96 21.07 5.17
CA THR A 40 -5.94 22.32 5.93
C THR A 40 -4.70 23.19 5.67
N GLN A 41 -3.60 22.59 5.20
CA GLN A 41 -2.33 23.28 5.05
C GLN A 41 -2.35 24.29 3.91
N LYS A 42 -1.79 25.47 4.17
CA LYS A 42 -1.41 26.41 3.14
C LYS A 42 -0.23 25.84 2.33
N GLY A 43 -0.29 25.99 1.03
CA GLY A 43 0.76 25.60 0.09
C GLY A 43 1.24 26.78 -0.72
N LYS A 44 2.41 26.64 -1.37
CA LYS A 44 3.00 27.71 -2.18
C LYS A 44 2.03 28.22 -3.27
N PHE A 45 1.27 27.31 -3.89
CA PHE A 45 0.30 27.64 -4.95
C PHE A 45 -1.17 27.56 -4.46
N ILE A 46 -1.36 27.26 -3.18
CA ILE A 46 -2.67 27.21 -2.51
C ILE A 46 -2.57 28.03 -1.19
N PRO A 47 -2.40 29.34 -1.27
CA PRO A 47 -2.20 30.18 -0.08
C PRO A 47 -3.42 30.22 0.84
N GLU A 48 -4.60 29.95 0.31
CA GLU A 48 -5.86 29.94 1.07
C GLU A 48 -6.07 28.63 1.88
N GLY A 49 -5.21 27.63 1.70
CA GLY A 49 -5.31 26.35 2.40
C GLY A 49 -6.62 25.62 2.06
N ARG A 50 -7.45 25.32 3.07
CA ARG A 50 -8.72 24.59 2.89
C ARG A 50 -9.66 25.22 1.88
N LYS A 51 -9.77 26.53 1.87
CA LYS A 51 -10.68 27.28 0.96
C LYS A 51 -10.29 27.17 -0.50
N GLY A 52 -9.00 26.97 -0.79
CA GLY A 52 -8.48 26.79 -2.14
C GLY A 52 -8.48 25.33 -2.62
N ARG A 53 -9.17 24.40 -1.93
CA ARG A 53 -9.17 22.99 -2.24
C ARG A 53 -10.57 22.40 -2.28
N THR A 54 -10.80 21.53 -3.25
CA THR A 54 -11.99 20.66 -3.31
C THR A 54 -11.61 19.26 -2.86
N MET A 55 -12.29 18.76 -1.83
CA MET A 55 -12.13 17.39 -1.33
C MET A 55 -13.34 16.55 -1.67
N ILE A 56 -13.11 15.43 -2.31
CA ILE A 56 -14.12 14.42 -2.65
C ILE A 56 -13.78 13.11 -1.95
N THR A 57 -14.79 12.43 -1.43
CA THR A 57 -14.65 11.05 -0.98
C THR A 57 -15.53 10.13 -1.81
N ILE A 58 -15.05 8.94 -2.10
CA ILE A 58 -15.79 7.86 -2.76
C ILE A 58 -15.65 6.63 -1.88
N ASP A 59 -16.75 6.21 -1.29
CA ASP A 59 -16.80 5.08 -0.35
C ASP A 59 -18.16 4.37 -0.44
N ILE A 60 -18.27 3.20 0.21
CA ILE A 60 -19.53 2.46 0.29
C ILE A 60 -20.38 2.87 1.50
N ARG A 61 -19.86 3.72 2.36
CA ARG A 61 -20.50 4.21 3.59
C ARG A 61 -20.07 5.62 3.94
N GLU A 62 -20.86 6.29 4.75
CA GLU A 62 -20.49 7.58 5.32
C GLU A 62 -19.40 7.38 6.39
N THR A 63 -18.22 7.91 6.12
CA THR A 63 -17.06 7.87 7.02
C THR A 63 -16.79 9.24 7.64
N PRO A 64 -15.98 9.36 8.72
CA PRO A 64 -15.53 10.67 9.19
C PRO A 64 -14.86 11.52 8.11
N SER A 65 -14.16 10.89 7.17
CA SER A 65 -13.60 11.59 6.00
C SER A 65 -14.67 12.09 5.05
N ALA A 66 -15.75 11.32 4.84
CA ALA A 66 -16.88 11.73 4.02
C ALA A 66 -17.62 12.94 4.61
N LYS A 67 -17.79 12.99 5.93
CA LYS A 67 -18.37 14.15 6.64
C LYS A 67 -17.56 15.43 6.51
N ALA A 68 -16.25 15.32 6.32
CA ALA A 68 -15.33 16.46 6.13
C ALA A 68 -15.17 16.88 4.66
N ALA A 69 -15.69 16.09 3.71
CA ALA A 69 -15.57 16.33 2.29
C ALA A 69 -16.54 17.43 1.79
N ASP A 70 -16.18 18.09 0.69
CA ASP A 70 -17.10 18.99 -0.02
C ASP A 70 -18.16 18.17 -0.78
N ILE A 71 -17.76 16.98 -1.27
CA ILE A 71 -18.65 16.05 -1.96
C ILE A 71 -18.34 14.64 -1.48
N ALA A 72 -19.34 13.96 -0.94
CA ALA A 72 -19.26 12.54 -0.57
C ALA A 72 -20.09 11.71 -1.55
N LEU A 73 -19.43 10.81 -2.28
CA LEU A 73 -20.07 9.86 -3.18
C LEU A 73 -20.17 8.51 -2.49
N ILE A 74 -21.39 8.09 -2.18
CA ILE A 74 -21.63 6.77 -1.61
C ILE A 74 -22.06 5.83 -2.74
N ILE A 75 -21.22 4.85 -3.02
CA ILE A 75 -21.43 3.86 -4.09
C ILE A 75 -21.89 2.53 -3.51
N LYS A 76 -22.54 1.71 -4.31
CA LYS A 76 -22.87 0.34 -3.90
C LYS A 76 -21.60 -0.50 -3.77
N PRO A 77 -21.53 -1.42 -2.79
CA PRO A 77 -20.36 -2.28 -2.60
C PRO A 77 -19.97 -3.05 -3.88
N GLY A 78 -18.67 -3.07 -4.19
CA GLY A 78 -18.11 -3.79 -5.34
C GLY A 78 -18.34 -3.13 -6.70
N LYS A 79 -18.77 -1.87 -6.74
CA LYS A 79 -19.03 -1.10 -7.97
C LYS A 79 -17.92 -0.11 -8.32
N ASP A 80 -16.75 -0.25 -7.70
CA ASP A 80 -15.59 0.60 -7.95
C ASP A 80 -15.09 0.52 -9.40
N PHE A 81 -15.05 -0.70 -9.96
CA PHE A 81 -14.58 -0.92 -11.33
C PHE A 81 -15.52 -0.28 -12.35
N GLU A 82 -16.82 -0.45 -12.17
CA GLU A 82 -17.84 0.16 -13.01
C GLU A 82 -17.77 1.69 -12.95
N LEU A 83 -17.56 2.27 -11.76
CA LEU A 83 -17.37 3.72 -11.64
C LEU A 83 -16.09 4.19 -12.36
N CYS A 84 -14.97 3.50 -12.17
CA CYS A 84 -13.72 3.80 -12.86
C CYS A 84 -13.90 3.80 -14.39
N THR A 85 -14.54 2.76 -14.92
CA THR A 85 -14.75 2.62 -16.38
C THR A 85 -15.73 3.66 -16.92
N THR A 86 -16.79 3.98 -16.17
CA THR A 86 -17.75 5.05 -16.49
C THR A 86 -17.05 6.40 -16.57
N MET A 87 -16.26 6.77 -15.56
CA MET A 87 -15.51 8.03 -15.56
C MET A 87 -14.56 8.10 -16.75
N ARG A 88 -13.84 7.02 -17.07
CA ARG A 88 -12.93 6.96 -18.22
C ARG A 88 -13.67 7.10 -19.56
N ALA A 89 -14.83 6.47 -19.72
CA ALA A 89 -15.67 6.63 -20.90
C ALA A 89 -16.10 8.10 -21.08
N LEU A 90 -16.58 8.74 -20.02
CA LEU A 90 -16.97 10.15 -20.02
C LEU A 90 -15.80 11.10 -20.30
N MET A 91 -14.60 10.79 -19.78
CA MET A 91 -13.39 11.57 -20.07
C MET A 91 -13.08 11.58 -21.58
N LYS A 92 -13.33 10.47 -22.26
CA LYS A 92 -13.12 10.28 -23.71
C LYS A 92 -14.31 10.67 -24.57
N GLY A 93 -15.38 11.20 -23.98
CA GLY A 93 -16.59 11.57 -24.70
C GLY A 93 -17.39 10.38 -25.25
N GLN A 94 -17.17 9.18 -24.70
CA GLN A 94 -17.91 7.99 -25.12
C GLN A 94 -19.30 7.95 -24.46
N PRO A 95 -20.31 7.41 -25.16
CA PRO A 95 -21.63 7.23 -24.58
C PRO A 95 -21.59 6.23 -23.43
N VAL A 96 -22.44 6.45 -22.44
CA VAL A 96 -22.57 5.61 -21.25
C VAL A 96 -24.03 5.26 -21.03
N ASP A 97 -24.31 4.01 -20.73
CA ASP A 97 -25.65 3.52 -20.44
C ASP A 97 -26.08 3.95 -19.03
N GLU A 98 -27.14 4.77 -18.95
CA GLU A 98 -27.67 5.29 -17.68
C GLU A 98 -28.16 4.18 -16.75
N ALA A 99 -28.74 3.11 -17.27
CA ALA A 99 -29.22 1.99 -16.46
C ALA A 99 -28.06 1.31 -15.72
N ARG A 100 -26.92 1.13 -16.40
CA ARG A 100 -25.71 0.59 -15.78
C ARG A 100 -25.09 1.53 -14.76
N VAL A 101 -25.16 2.86 -15.01
CA VAL A 101 -24.70 3.86 -14.04
C VAL A 101 -25.55 3.85 -12.78
N ALA A 102 -26.86 3.72 -12.91
CA ALA A 102 -27.76 3.62 -11.75
C ALA A 102 -27.45 2.41 -10.85
N GLU A 103 -26.88 1.32 -11.40
CA GLU A 103 -26.41 0.18 -10.61
C GLU A 103 -25.22 0.53 -9.69
N ILE A 104 -24.46 1.57 -10.00
CA ILE A 104 -23.35 2.06 -9.15
C ILE A 104 -23.89 2.71 -7.88
N GLY A 105 -25.11 3.24 -7.94
CA GLY A 105 -25.75 4.00 -6.85
C GLY A 105 -25.59 5.51 -7.01
N LEU A 106 -25.17 5.99 -8.18
CA LEU A 106 -25.03 7.41 -8.52
C LEU A 106 -25.83 7.74 -9.79
N SER A 107 -26.18 9.01 -9.98
CA SER A 107 -26.71 9.49 -11.25
C SER A 107 -25.59 9.73 -12.25
N LEU A 108 -25.89 9.63 -13.54
CA LEU A 108 -24.96 9.95 -14.61
C LEU A 108 -24.49 11.39 -14.53
N ASP A 109 -25.38 12.32 -14.19
CA ASP A 109 -25.05 13.75 -14.08
C ASP A 109 -24.09 14.03 -12.91
N THR A 110 -24.22 13.31 -11.78
CA THR A 110 -23.23 13.39 -10.70
C THR A 110 -21.84 13.01 -11.20
N ILE A 111 -21.72 11.90 -11.95
CA ILE A 111 -20.41 11.44 -12.45
C ILE A 111 -19.86 12.43 -13.51
N LYS A 112 -20.72 12.95 -14.38
CA LYS A 112 -20.34 14.00 -15.36
C LYS A 112 -19.80 15.26 -14.66
N ASP A 113 -20.46 15.72 -13.58
CA ASP A 113 -19.99 16.89 -12.80
C ASP A 113 -18.61 16.63 -12.18
N ILE A 114 -18.42 15.46 -11.59
CA ILE A 114 -17.10 15.08 -11.03
C ILE A 114 -16.01 15.08 -12.11
N VAL A 115 -16.26 14.45 -13.25
CA VAL A 115 -15.30 14.42 -14.36
C VAL A 115 -15.03 15.86 -14.89
N ALA A 116 -16.03 16.70 -14.98
CA ALA A 116 -15.87 18.09 -15.39
C ALA A 116 -15.04 18.90 -14.37
N ARG A 117 -15.24 18.69 -13.07
CA ARG A 117 -14.40 19.28 -12.00
C ARG A 117 -12.97 18.81 -12.07
N MET A 118 -12.74 17.49 -12.29
CA MET A 118 -11.41 16.93 -12.47
C MET A 118 -10.67 17.63 -13.62
N LYS A 119 -11.32 17.81 -14.77
CA LYS A 119 -10.74 18.50 -15.94
C LYS A 119 -10.40 19.95 -15.69
N ARG A 120 -11.11 20.64 -14.78
CA ARG A 120 -10.86 22.06 -14.41
C ARG A 120 -9.81 22.23 -13.31
N ALA A 121 -9.44 21.18 -12.60
CA ALA A 121 -8.42 21.24 -11.57
C ALA A 121 -7.07 21.68 -12.15
N ARG A 122 -6.28 22.40 -11.37
CA ARG A 122 -4.90 22.75 -11.76
C ARG A 122 -3.92 21.64 -11.45
N PHE A 123 -4.15 20.93 -10.34
CA PHE A 123 -3.40 19.76 -9.93
C PHE A 123 -4.29 18.84 -9.09
N GLY A 124 -4.73 17.73 -9.70
CA GLY A 124 -5.57 16.75 -9.04
C GLY A 124 -4.79 15.58 -8.46
N VAL A 125 -5.27 15.02 -7.36
CA VAL A 125 -4.70 13.80 -6.78
C VAL A 125 -5.79 12.84 -6.33
N ILE A 126 -5.63 11.55 -6.65
CA ILE A 126 -6.46 10.46 -6.13
C ILE A 126 -5.64 9.67 -5.11
N PHE A 127 -6.06 9.70 -3.86
CA PHE A 127 -5.61 8.78 -2.84
C PHE A 127 -6.56 7.60 -2.80
N PHE A 128 -6.05 6.38 -2.88
CA PHE A 128 -6.89 5.19 -2.83
C PHE A 128 -6.43 4.21 -1.74
N GLY A 129 -7.39 3.60 -1.09
CA GLY A 129 -7.16 2.72 0.05
C GLY A 129 -7.57 1.26 -0.20
N MET A 130 -7.54 0.48 0.87
CA MET A 130 -7.92 -0.94 0.85
C MET A 130 -9.39 -1.15 0.49
N GLY A 131 -10.26 -0.20 0.80
CA GLY A 131 -11.67 -0.24 0.41
C GLY A 131 -11.88 -0.36 -1.09
N LEU A 132 -10.93 0.14 -1.90
CA LEU A 132 -10.94 -0.02 -3.36
C LEU A 132 -10.19 -1.30 -3.79
N SER A 133 -9.00 -1.54 -3.26
CA SER A 133 -8.10 -2.60 -3.76
C SER A 133 -8.47 -4.00 -3.26
N MET A 134 -9.21 -4.11 -2.15
CA MET A 134 -9.60 -5.38 -1.53
C MET A 134 -11.03 -5.81 -1.86
N THR A 135 -11.75 -5.07 -2.71
CA THR A 135 -13.11 -5.38 -3.13
C THR A 135 -13.14 -6.20 -4.42
N ARG A 136 -14.36 -6.51 -4.91
CA ARG A 136 -14.57 -7.12 -6.22
C ARG A 136 -13.86 -6.29 -7.30
N GLY A 137 -13.11 -6.94 -8.17
CA GLY A 137 -12.24 -6.30 -9.16
C GLY A 137 -10.77 -6.19 -8.73
N LYS A 138 -10.47 -6.23 -7.43
CA LYS A 138 -9.10 -6.32 -6.87
C LYS A 138 -8.09 -5.42 -7.60
N HIS A 139 -7.06 -6.01 -8.22
CA HIS A 139 -6.02 -5.29 -8.97
C HIS A 139 -6.57 -4.46 -10.15
N MET A 140 -7.72 -4.83 -10.73
CA MET A 140 -8.34 -4.07 -11.82
C MET A 140 -8.87 -2.71 -11.35
N ASN A 141 -9.34 -2.61 -10.10
CA ASN A 141 -9.73 -1.33 -9.50
C ASN A 141 -8.52 -0.41 -9.39
N SER A 142 -7.40 -0.92 -8.87
CA SER A 142 -6.16 -0.13 -8.78
C SER A 142 -5.63 0.27 -10.17
N ALA A 143 -5.68 -0.64 -11.14
CA ALA A 143 -5.34 -0.33 -12.54
C ALA A 143 -6.29 0.74 -13.11
N GLY A 144 -7.59 0.70 -12.78
CA GLY A 144 -8.57 1.72 -13.15
C GLY A 144 -8.17 3.12 -12.66
N ILE A 145 -7.76 3.24 -11.39
CA ILE A 145 -7.29 4.52 -10.82
C ILE A 145 -6.01 5.01 -11.51
N LEU A 146 -5.04 4.12 -11.75
CA LEU A 146 -3.81 4.47 -12.47
C LEU A 146 -4.13 4.99 -13.89
N ASN A 147 -5.05 4.33 -14.57
CA ASN A 147 -5.49 4.75 -15.91
C ASN A 147 -6.26 6.09 -15.88
N ILE A 148 -7.13 6.33 -14.88
CA ILE A 148 -7.79 7.64 -14.72
C ILE A 148 -6.74 8.73 -14.56
N ALA A 149 -5.76 8.53 -13.67
CA ALA A 149 -4.71 9.52 -13.46
C ALA A 149 -3.89 9.75 -14.74
N ALA A 150 -3.51 8.69 -15.45
CA ALA A 150 -2.76 8.79 -16.72
C ALA A 150 -3.56 9.53 -17.80
N GLU A 151 -4.83 9.17 -18.00
CA GLU A 151 -5.71 9.76 -19.01
C GLU A 151 -6.08 11.23 -18.69
N MET A 152 -6.19 11.56 -17.40
CA MET A 152 -6.42 12.95 -16.96
C MET A 152 -5.27 13.89 -17.31
N ASN A 153 -4.04 13.37 -17.46
CA ASN A 153 -2.90 14.18 -17.87
C ASN A 153 -2.99 14.70 -19.33
N ALA A 154 -3.99 14.25 -20.11
CA ALA A 154 -4.34 14.90 -21.37
C ALA A 154 -5.06 16.26 -21.19
N PHE A 155 -5.62 16.52 -20.00
CA PHE A 155 -6.37 17.74 -19.69
C PHE A 155 -5.65 18.64 -18.71
N THR A 156 -5.14 18.05 -17.63
CA THR A 156 -4.47 18.77 -16.54
C THR A 156 -3.51 17.82 -15.81
N LYS A 157 -2.69 18.35 -14.91
CA LYS A 157 -1.81 17.53 -14.06
C LYS A 157 -2.64 16.74 -13.05
N PHE A 158 -2.58 15.43 -13.17
CA PHE A 158 -3.32 14.52 -12.30
C PHE A 158 -2.46 13.33 -11.90
N VAL A 159 -2.49 12.98 -10.63
CA VAL A 159 -1.67 11.88 -10.07
C VAL A 159 -2.50 11.00 -9.14
N CYS A 160 -1.98 9.83 -8.80
CA CYS A 160 -2.60 8.97 -7.81
C CYS A 160 -1.55 8.38 -6.85
N MET A 161 -2.01 8.04 -5.63
CA MET A 161 -1.15 7.52 -4.59
C MET A 161 -1.91 6.50 -3.73
N PRO A 162 -1.40 5.27 -3.59
CA PRO A 162 -1.97 4.31 -2.65
C PRO A 162 -1.74 4.78 -1.22
N MET A 163 -2.78 4.69 -0.40
CA MET A 163 -2.70 4.97 1.03
C MET A 163 -2.17 3.74 1.75
N ARG A 164 -0.87 3.68 1.92
CA ARG A 164 -0.20 2.56 2.58
C ARG A 164 -0.16 2.79 4.08
N GLY A 165 -0.62 1.80 4.82
CA GLY A 165 -0.49 1.70 6.27
C GLY A 165 0.72 0.87 6.69
N HIS A 166 0.77 0.47 7.95
CA HIS A 166 1.81 -0.33 8.60
C HIS A 166 3.23 0.28 8.54
N GLY A 167 4.13 -0.24 9.36
CA GLY A 167 5.51 0.23 9.43
C GLY A 167 6.31 -0.17 8.19
N ASN A 168 6.74 0.81 7.41
CA ASN A 168 7.67 0.65 6.30
C ASN A 168 7.28 -0.35 5.19
N VAL A 169 5.97 -0.56 4.97
CA VAL A 169 5.48 -1.39 3.85
C VAL A 169 5.98 -0.86 2.50
N THR A 170 6.12 0.45 2.35
CA THR A 170 6.67 1.07 1.15
C THR A 170 8.15 0.72 0.97
N GLY A 171 8.93 0.71 2.05
CA GLY A 171 10.35 0.31 2.01
C GLY A 171 10.52 -1.15 1.61
N ALA A 172 9.75 -2.05 2.20
CA ALA A 172 9.77 -3.47 1.83
C ALA A 172 9.43 -3.69 0.35
N ASP A 173 8.38 -3.03 -0.15
CA ASP A 173 7.97 -3.05 -1.56
C ASP A 173 9.09 -2.54 -2.49
N VAL A 174 9.71 -1.42 -2.15
CA VAL A 174 10.78 -0.80 -2.96
C VAL A 174 12.01 -1.70 -3.00
N VAL A 175 12.45 -2.23 -1.85
CA VAL A 175 13.63 -3.12 -1.77
C VAL A 175 13.38 -4.41 -2.56
N LEU A 176 12.22 -5.04 -2.41
CA LEU A 176 11.89 -6.24 -3.18
C LEU A 176 11.89 -5.97 -4.69
N ARG A 177 11.39 -4.81 -5.13
CA ARG A 177 11.44 -4.43 -6.56
C ARG A 177 12.87 -4.23 -7.07
N TRP A 178 13.76 -3.65 -6.27
CA TRP A 178 15.15 -3.47 -6.68
C TRP A 178 15.89 -4.80 -6.81
N THR A 179 15.64 -5.72 -5.88
CA THR A 179 16.36 -6.98 -5.80
C THR A 179 15.79 -8.07 -6.70
N THR A 180 14.48 -8.06 -6.98
CA THR A 180 13.81 -9.16 -7.67
C THR A 180 13.02 -8.74 -8.91
N GLY A 181 12.79 -7.44 -9.10
CA GLY A 181 11.90 -6.90 -10.16
C GLY A 181 10.42 -6.88 -9.77
N TYR A 182 10.03 -7.42 -8.61
CA TYR A 182 8.65 -7.58 -8.18
C TYR A 182 8.42 -7.09 -6.74
N PRO A 183 7.18 -6.64 -6.38
CA PRO A 183 6.91 -6.10 -5.05
C PRO A 183 6.78 -7.19 -3.98
N PHE A 184 5.71 -7.95 -3.95
CA PHE A 184 5.40 -8.99 -2.96
C PHE A 184 4.99 -10.29 -3.66
N GLY A 185 4.79 -11.38 -2.90
CA GLY A 185 4.34 -12.65 -3.49
C GLY A 185 5.36 -13.24 -4.46
N ILE A 186 6.62 -13.30 -4.03
CA ILE A 186 7.75 -13.73 -4.85
C ILE A 186 8.11 -15.16 -4.47
N ASN A 187 8.25 -16.01 -5.48
CA ASN A 187 8.71 -17.38 -5.34
C ASN A 187 10.10 -17.55 -5.96
N LEU A 188 11.08 -17.97 -5.16
CA LEU A 188 12.47 -18.17 -5.54
C LEU A 188 12.86 -19.66 -5.65
N SER A 189 11.92 -20.60 -5.51
CA SER A 189 12.20 -22.04 -5.46
C SER A 189 12.89 -22.62 -6.70
N ARG A 190 12.91 -21.91 -7.82
CA ARG A 190 13.60 -22.31 -9.06
C ARG A 190 14.93 -21.57 -9.27
N GLY A 191 15.44 -20.85 -8.26
CA GLY A 191 16.68 -20.08 -8.37
C GLY A 191 16.55 -18.72 -9.06
N TYR A 192 15.35 -18.31 -9.46
CA TYR A 192 15.04 -16.99 -10.01
C TYR A 192 13.68 -16.50 -9.50
N PRO A 193 13.46 -15.17 -9.42
CA PRO A 193 12.21 -14.64 -8.92
C PRO A 193 11.06 -14.86 -9.90
N ARG A 194 9.95 -15.40 -9.39
CA ARG A 194 8.66 -15.55 -10.06
C ARG A 194 7.60 -14.81 -9.27
N PHE A 195 6.72 -14.13 -9.94
CA PHE A 195 5.67 -13.33 -9.32
C PHE A 195 4.31 -13.74 -9.86
N ASN A 196 3.42 -14.17 -8.96
CA ASN A 196 2.03 -14.41 -9.25
C ASN A 196 1.19 -14.22 -7.99
N PRO A 197 0.53 -13.06 -7.80
CA PRO A 197 -0.43 -12.86 -6.71
C PRO A 197 -1.59 -13.87 -6.82
N GLY A 198 -1.97 -14.48 -5.69
CA GLY A 198 -2.96 -15.55 -5.66
C GLY A 198 -2.37 -16.95 -5.79
N GLU A 199 -1.12 -17.08 -6.23
CA GLU A 199 -0.36 -18.34 -6.20
C GLU A 199 0.78 -18.27 -5.17
N PHE A 200 1.58 -17.18 -5.20
CA PHE A 200 2.75 -17.01 -4.35
C PHE A 200 2.52 -16.02 -3.18
N SER A 201 1.29 -15.57 -2.98
CA SER A 201 0.95 -14.77 -1.81
C SER A 201 1.09 -15.61 -0.55
N THR A 202 1.52 -15.00 0.55
CA THR A 202 1.77 -15.71 1.82
C THR A 202 0.57 -16.54 2.28
N VAL A 203 -0.65 -16.00 2.16
CA VAL A 203 -1.88 -16.73 2.53
C VAL A 203 -2.02 -18.00 1.70
N ASP A 204 -1.83 -17.92 0.39
CA ASP A 204 -2.01 -19.05 -0.52
C ASP A 204 -0.96 -20.15 -0.26
N VAL A 205 0.29 -19.75 -0.06
CA VAL A 205 1.40 -20.67 0.26
C VAL A 205 1.15 -21.39 1.58
N LEU A 206 0.74 -20.67 2.63
CA LEU A 206 0.46 -21.26 3.94
C LEU A 206 -0.78 -22.16 3.93
N VAL A 207 -1.85 -21.76 3.25
CA VAL A 207 -3.09 -22.55 3.15
C VAL A 207 -2.85 -23.86 2.41
N ARG A 208 -2.04 -23.85 1.35
CA ARG A 208 -1.67 -25.08 0.62
C ARG A 208 -0.60 -25.93 1.32
N GLY A 209 0.12 -25.32 2.28
CA GLY A 209 1.21 -26.02 2.97
C GLY A 209 2.46 -26.21 2.10
N ASP A 210 2.74 -25.25 1.21
CA ASP A 210 3.84 -25.34 0.24
C ASP A 210 5.24 -25.13 0.85
N ASN A 211 5.31 -24.70 2.11
CA ASN A 211 6.57 -24.44 2.81
C ASN A 211 6.73 -25.35 4.04
N ASP A 212 7.94 -25.76 4.32
CA ASP A 212 8.35 -26.62 5.43
C ASP A 212 8.96 -25.86 6.61
N ALA A 213 9.20 -24.55 6.46
CA ALA A 213 9.59 -23.63 7.54
C ALA A 213 9.13 -22.21 7.23
N THR A 214 8.93 -21.38 8.28
CA THR A 214 8.50 -20.00 8.14
C THR A 214 9.36 -19.06 8.99
N LEU A 215 9.82 -17.95 8.40
CA LEU A 215 10.43 -16.83 9.11
C LEU A 215 9.47 -15.64 9.05
N VAL A 216 9.05 -15.13 10.20
CA VAL A 216 8.12 -14.00 10.34
C VAL A 216 8.84 -12.82 10.98
N LEU A 217 8.79 -11.65 10.35
CA LEU A 217 9.42 -10.43 10.84
C LEU A 217 8.37 -9.33 11.01
N GLY A 218 8.21 -8.83 12.25
CA GLY A 218 7.37 -7.70 12.57
C GLY A 218 5.91 -7.83 12.10
N ALA A 219 5.34 -9.03 12.14
CA ALA A 219 3.99 -9.33 11.68
C ALA A 219 3.31 -10.37 12.57
N ASP A 220 1.97 -10.36 12.58
CA ASP A 220 1.18 -11.33 13.34
C ASP A 220 0.17 -12.10 12.46
N PRO A 221 0.64 -12.98 11.55
CA PRO A 221 -0.23 -13.81 10.73
C PRO A 221 -1.15 -14.72 11.54
N GLY A 222 -0.75 -15.15 12.75
CA GLY A 222 -1.58 -15.93 13.66
C GLY A 222 -2.85 -15.21 14.15
N ALA A 223 -2.88 -13.85 14.07
CA ALA A 223 -4.05 -13.07 14.40
C ALA A 223 -4.89 -12.65 13.19
N THR A 224 -4.33 -12.71 11.96
CA THR A 224 -4.94 -12.05 10.80
C THR A 224 -5.22 -12.97 9.62
N MET A 225 -4.64 -14.17 9.60
CA MET A 225 -4.80 -15.12 8.48
C MET A 225 -5.93 -16.11 8.73
N PRO A 226 -6.44 -16.78 7.67
CA PRO A 226 -7.46 -17.81 7.82
C PRO A 226 -6.92 -19.04 8.56
N GLN A 227 -7.83 -19.76 9.25
CA GLN A 227 -7.50 -20.88 10.13
C GLN A 227 -6.57 -21.94 9.49
N PRO A 228 -6.75 -22.38 8.22
CA PRO A 228 -5.83 -23.34 7.61
C PRO A 228 -4.37 -22.86 7.53
N ALA A 229 -4.14 -21.56 7.33
CA ALA A 229 -2.80 -20.98 7.35
C ALA A 229 -2.20 -20.96 8.77
N ILE A 230 -3.02 -20.65 9.78
CA ILE A 230 -2.63 -20.67 11.20
C ILE A 230 -2.27 -22.12 11.62
N ASP A 231 -3.08 -23.08 11.23
CA ASP A 231 -2.83 -24.51 11.52
C ASP A 231 -1.53 -25.00 10.88
N HIS A 232 -1.21 -24.51 9.68
CA HIS A 232 0.05 -24.83 9.03
C HIS A 232 1.25 -24.20 9.76
N LEU A 233 1.16 -22.94 10.17
CA LEU A 233 2.18 -22.26 11.00
C LEU A 233 2.43 -23.00 12.33
N ALA A 234 1.39 -23.52 12.96
CA ALA A 234 1.50 -24.27 14.22
C ALA A 234 2.19 -25.63 14.07
N ARG A 235 2.12 -26.25 12.88
CA ARG A 235 2.69 -27.57 12.60
C ARG A 235 4.12 -27.52 12.04
N THR A 236 4.47 -26.42 11.37
CA THR A 236 5.79 -26.26 10.74
C THR A 236 6.74 -25.44 11.63
N PRO A 237 8.06 -25.67 11.54
CA PRO A 237 9.04 -24.83 12.23
C PRO A 237 8.86 -23.35 11.86
N THR A 238 8.46 -22.55 12.83
CA THR A 238 8.27 -21.12 12.66
C THR A 238 9.24 -20.37 13.57
N ILE A 239 9.94 -19.39 13.00
CA ILE A 239 10.82 -18.45 13.70
C ILE A 239 10.17 -17.07 13.61
N VAL A 240 10.07 -16.35 14.71
CA VAL A 240 9.50 -15.00 14.78
C VAL A 240 10.53 -14.01 15.30
N LEU A 241 10.67 -12.89 14.61
CA LEU A 241 11.37 -11.69 15.06
C LEU A 241 10.34 -10.60 15.32
N ASP A 242 10.13 -10.26 16.57
CA ASP A 242 9.15 -9.22 16.95
C ASP A 242 9.54 -8.63 18.32
N PRO A 243 9.43 -7.32 18.54
CA PRO A 243 9.74 -6.71 19.83
C PRO A 243 8.78 -7.12 20.95
N LYS A 244 7.67 -7.75 20.66
CA LYS A 244 6.65 -8.17 21.64
C LYS A 244 6.10 -9.57 21.34
N VAL A 245 5.51 -10.18 22.34
CA VAL A 245 4.79 -11.44 22.20
C VAL A 245 3.49 -11.23 21.43
N THR A 246 3.32 -11.97 20.33
CA THR A 246 2.16 -11.93 19.43
C THR A 246 1.45 -13.30 19.43
N HIS A 247 0.30 -13.42 18.71
CA HIS A 247 -0.33 -14.74 18.51
C HIS A 247 0.62 -15.67 17.73
N THR A 248 1.30 -15.16 16.70
CA THR A 248 2.25 -15.94 15.91
C THR A 248 3.44 -16.40 16.74
N SER A 249 4.00 -15.54 17.60
CA SER A 249 5.15 -15.91 18.44
C SER A 249 4.81 -17.00 19.44
N ARG A 250 3.55 -17.15 19.86
CA ARG A 250 3.10 -18.26 20.72
C ARG A 250 3.02 -19.60 19.98
N LEU A 251 2.85 -19.56 18.66
CA LEU A 251 2.89 -20.76 17.80
C LEU A 251 4.31 -21.08 17.35
N ALA A 252 5.23 -20.13 17.44
CA ALA A 252 6.58 -20.24 16.93
C ALA A 252 7.44 -21.19 17.77
N ARG A 253 8.35 -21.89 17.09
CA ARG A 253 9.37 -22.70 17.75
C ARG A 253 10.47 -21.86 18.39
N VAL A 254 10.75 -20.71 17.79
CA VAL A 254 11.73 -19.73 18.27
C VAL A 254 11.17 -18.33 18.11
N HIS A 255 11.25 -17.53 19.15
CA HIS A 255 10.94 -16.11 19.13
C HIS A 255 12.16 -15.31 19.61
N PHE A 256 12.64 -14.42 18.73
CA PHE A 256 13.65 -13.44 19.07
C PHE A 256 12.96 -12.12 19.38
N THR A 257 13.10 -11.64 20.61
CA THR A 257 12.71 -10.26 20.95
C THR A 257 13.75 -9.33 20.36
N THR A 258 13.32 -8.40 19.48
CA THR A 258 14.21 -7.51 18.75
C THR A 258 14.04 -6.04 19.15
N ALA A 259 15.02 -5.21 18.82
CA ALA A 259 14.95 -3.78 19.00
C ALA A 259 13.87 -3.15 18.10
N VAL A 260 13.18 -2.13 18.62
CA VAL A 260 12.09 -1.48 17.91
C VAL A 260 12.62 -0.47 16.90
N SER A 261 12.29 -0.67 15.61
CA SER A 261 12.66 0.25 14.52
C SER A 261 12.18 1.68 14.81
N GLY A 262 13.09 2.65 14.71
CA GLY A 262 12.81 4.07 14.93
C GLY A 262 12.71 4.50 16.41
N ILE A 263 12.76 3.55 17.34
CA ILE A 263 12.84 3.83 18.78
C ILE A 263 14.22 3.45 19.32
N SER A 264 14.63 2.21 19.12
CA SER A 264 15.90 1.68 19.62
C SER A 264 16.77 1.01 18.54
N ALA A 265 16.27 0.88 17.32
CA ALA A 265 17.05 0.46 16.16
C ALA A 265 17.08 1.58 15.09
N PRO A 266 18.25 1.80 14.46
CA PRO A 266 18.37 2.70 13.30
C PRO A 266 17.76 2.06 12.07
N GLY A 267 17.73 2.79 10.94
CA GLY A 267 17.32 2.25 9.66
C GLY A 267 16.80 3.32 8.72
N THR A 268 16.19 2.89 7.63
CA THR A 268 15.51 3.77 6.68
C THR A 268 14.05 3.36 6.55
N VAL A 269 13.15 4.32 6.76
CA VAL A 269 11.73 4.13 6.49
C VAL A 269 11.34 4.92 5.24
N TYR A 270 10.57 4.29 4.36
CA TYR A 270 10.01 4.97 3.21
C TYR A 270 8.59 5.43 3.53
N ARG A 271 8.37 6.73 3.40
CA ARG A 271 7.03 7.30 3.48
C ARG A 271 6.16 6.77 2.33
N MET A 272 4.82 6.84 2.43
CA MET A 272 3.91 6.32 1.41
C MET A 272 4.13 6.88 -0.01
N ASP A 273 4.79 8.03 -0.12
CA ASP A 273 5.20 8.69 -1.36
C ASP A 273 6.67 8.39 -1.77
N GLU A 274 7.21 7.29 -1.25
CA GLU A 274 8.55 6.76 -1.56
C GLU A 274 9.73 7.67 -1.17
N ILE A 275 9.50 8.66 -0.32
CA ILE A 275 10.58 9.49 0.22
C ILE A 275 11.27 8.75 1.38
N PRO A 276 12.59 8.46 1.27
CA PRO A 276 13.33 7.82 2.35
C PRO A 276 13.54 8.78 3.51
N ILE A 277 13.38 8.26 4.73
CA ILE A 277 13.61 8.98 5.97
C ILE A 277 14.53 8.15 6.84
N THR A 278 15.66 8.70 7.24
CA THR A 278 16.59 8.05 8.18
C THR A 278 15.99 7.99 9.57
N LEU A 279 15.92 6.80 10.14
CA LEU A 279 15.57 6.58 11.53
C LEU A 279 16.82 6.61 12.39
N ARG A 280 16.77 7.41 13.46
CA ARG A 280 17.82 7.47 14.47
C ARG A 280 17.27 6.89 15.79
N PRO A 281 17.99 5.99 16.44
CA PRO A 281 17.54 5.45 17.70
C PRO A 281 17.48 6.56 18.77
N ALA A 282 16.36 6.65 19.45
CA ALA A 282 16.15 7.59 20.57
C ALA A 282 16.53 6.96 21.92
N LEU A 283 16.45 5.64 22.01
CA LEU A 283 16.75 4.85 23.20
C LEU A 283 17.72 3.72 22.87
N LYS A 284 18.52 3.29 23.84
CA LYS A 284 19.31 2.06 23.74
C LYS A 284 18.40 0.86 23.98
N SER A 285 18.67 -0.26 23.30
CA SER A 285 18.02 -1.54 23.52
C SER A 285 19.03 -2.58 23.99
N PRO A 286 18.66 -3.48 24.92
CA PRO A 286 19.45 -4.66 25.22
C PRO A 286 19.28 -5.76 24.15
N TYR A 287 18.32 -5.61 23.24
CA TYR A 287 18.01 -6.58 22.20
C TYR A 287 18.69 -6.22 20.88
N ALA A 288 19.09 -7.23 20.14
CA ALA A 288 19.61 -7.10 18.78
C ALA A 288 18.53 -6.56 17.82
N THR A 289 18.95 -5.96 16.71
CA THR A 289 18.07 -5.54 15.64
C THR A 289 17.63 -6.75 14.78
N ASP A 290 16.54 -6.61 14.02
CA ASP A 290 16.12 -7.64 13.05
C ASP A 290 17.24 -7.98 12.06
N GLU A 291 17.97 -6.97 11.59
CA GLU A 291 19.10 -7.11 10.67
C GLU A 291 20.23 -7.96 11.28
N GLU A 292 20.63 -7.70 12.52
CA GLU A 292 21.67 -8.47 13.21
C GLU A 292 21.26 -9.93 13.37
N ILE A 293 20.01 -10.21 13.78
CA ILE A 293 19.51 -11.59 13.92
C ILE A 293 19.43 -12.30 12.56
N VAL A 294 18.94 -11.63 11.51
CA VAL A 294 18.86 -12.22 10.16
C VAL A 294 20.28 -12.55 9.66
N ASN A 295 21.25 -11.66 9.84
CA ASN A 295 22.65 -11.92 9.47
C ASN A 295 23.25 -13.12 10.24
N LEU A 296 22.94 -13.27 11.53
CA LEU A 296 23.37 -14.46 12.29
C LEU A 296 22.70 -15.74 11.78
N ILE A 297 21.43 -15.69 11.39
CA ILE A 297 20.73 -16.84 10.77
C ILE A 297 21.39 -17.21 9.45
N ILE A 298 21.67 -16.24 8.58
CA ILE A 298 22.35 -16.45 7.29
C ILE A 298 23.73 -17.10 7.53
N ALA A 299 24.52 -16.56 8.45
CA ALA A 299 25.83 -17.11 8.79
C ALA A 299 25.76 -18.54 9.35
N ALA A 300 24.73 -18.86 10.15
CA ALA A 300 24.52 -20.21 10.66
C ALA A 300 24.12 -21.20 9.58
N VAL A 301 23.25 -20.79 8.65
CA VAL A 301 22.84 -21.62 7.50
C VAL A 301 24.00 -21.85 6.54
N ALA A 302 24.83 -20.85 6.27
CA ALA A 302 25.99 -20.95 5.38
C ALA A 302 27.06 -21.96 5.87
N ARG A 303 27.09 -22.24 7.18
CA ARG A 303 28.02 -23.25 7.76
C ARG A 303 27.54 -24.68 7.57
N LYS A 304 26.31 -24.93 7.11
CA LYS A 304 25.81 -26.30 6.93
C LYS A 304 26.38 -26.91 5.65
N PRO A 305 26.84 -28.19 5.72
CA PRO A 305 27.32 -28.92 4.54
C PRO A 305 26.24 -28.97 3.46
N GLY A 306 26.64 -28.72 2.21
CA GLY A 306 25.73 -28.76 1.05
C GLY A 306 24.89 -27.51 0.81
N TRP A 307 24.96 -26.49 1.68
CA TRP A 307 24.28 -25.21 1.40
C TRP A 307 24.97 -24.50 0.25
N ARG A 308 24.18 -24.02 -0.71
CA ARG A 308 24.65 -23.15 -1.80
C ARG A 308 23.72 -21.94 -1.87
N PRO A 309 24.25 -20.70 -1.98
CA PRO A 309 23.40 -19.54 -2.22
C PRO A 309 22.67 -19.68 -3.55
N ALA A 310 21.46 -19.15 -3.65
CA ALA A 310 20.82 -18.98 -4.95
C ALA A 310 21.71 -18.10 -5.84
N ALA A 311 21.74 -18.37 -7.15
CA ALA A 311 22.64 -17.70 -8.10
C ALA A 311 22.59 -16.17 -8.11
N SER A 312 21.56 -15.57 -7.51
CA SER A 312 21.41 -14.12 -7.32
C SER A 312 22.11 -13.57 -6.07
N ALA A 313 22.67 -14.40 -5.22
CA ALA A 313 23.34 -13.98 -3.98
C ALA A 313 24.86 -13.65 -4.16
N GLU A 314 25.38 -13.76 -5.37
CA GLU A 314 26.69 -13.19 -5.75
C GLU A 314 26.61 -11.68 -6.04
N MET A 315 25.68 -10.98 -5.46
CA MET A 315 25.70 -9.52 -5.49
C MET A 315 26.63 -8.99 -4.40
N THR A 316 27.91 -8.97 -4.77
CA THR A 316 28.88 -7.87 -4.58
C THR A 316 28.81 -7.12 -3.23
N GLU A 317 29.86 -7.31 -2.45
CA GLU A 317 30.43 -6.24 -1.64
C GLU A 317 30.49 -4.97 -2.48
N ILE A 318 29.53 -4.07 -2.28
CA ILE A 318 29.68 -2.67 -2.67
C ILE A 318 30.31 -2.00 -1.46
N ALA A 319 31.60 -1.73 -1.61
CA ALA A 319 32.43 -0.95 -0.70
C ALA A 319 31.83 0.45 -0.43
#